data_4afe27d486655dee1a61e6918e614f50
#
_entry.id   4afe27d486655dee1a61e6918e614f50
#
_cell.length_a   1.000
_cell.length_b   1.000
_cell.length_c   1.000
_cell.angle_alpha   90.00
_cell.angle_beta   90.00
_cell.angle_gamma   90.00
#
_symmetry.space_group_name_H-M   'P 1'
#
loop_
_entity.id
_entity.type
_entity.pdbx_description
1 polymer ?
#
loop_
_entity_poly.entity_id
_entity_poly.type
_entity_poly.pdbx_seq_one_letter_code
_entity_poly.pdbx_strand_id
1 'polypeptide(L)'
;MKKNNQSIAWLSFYGITITMAIVISGSIKPQPKQLTKIVKTEIDTMELILNLILEKEGASAKFIGDGGKSYGSYQVQENAIKDVNKRFKTKYRHKDAFNKKKSKEIAKLYLKLGREDYIRKRGIEPTINTYLRMWNGGVYNGYNNVKTLNY
;
A
#
# COMPACT_ATOMS: atom_id res chain seq x y z
N MET A 1 13.27 43.55 -40.87
CA MET A 1 13.90 42.88 -39.72
C MET A 1 13.08 43.13 -38.47
N LYS A 2 12.30 42.16 -37.98
CA LYS A 2 11.55 42.25 -36.74
C LYS A 2 12.18 41.28 -35.73
N LYS A 3 12.73 41.84 -34.64
CA LYS A 3 13.26 41.09 -33.49
C LYS A 3 12.09 40.67 -32.61
N ASN A 4 11.88 39.37 -32.45
CA ASN A 4 10.99 38.84 -31.45
C ASN A 4 11.75 38.70 -30.13
N ASN A 5 11.44 39.57 -29.17
CA ASN A 5 11.82 39.40 -27.77
C ASN A 5 10.75 38.52 -27.10
N GLN A 6 11.04 37.26 -26.82
CA GLN A 6 10.26 36.46 -25.90
C GLN A 6 10.83 36.61 -24.50
N SER A 7 10.04 37.25 -23.64
CA SER A 7 10.31 37.36 -22.20
C SER A 7 10.08 36.03 -21.53
N ILE A 8 11.13 35.48 -20.93
CA ILE A 8 11.02 34.28 -20.07
C ILE A 8 10.60 34.76 -18.69
N ALA A 9 9.35 34.47 -18.33
CA ALA A 9 8.83 34.67 -16.95
C ALA A 9 9.34 33.54 -16.03
N TRP A 10 10.13 33.91 -15.03
CA TRP A 10 10.56 33.01 -13.96
C TRP A 10 9.41 32.86 -12.95
N LEU A 11 8.80 31.71 -12.92
CA LEU A 11 7.92 31.28 -11.84
C LEU A 11 8.75 30.51 -10.83
N SER A 12 9.21 31.16 -9.78
CA SER A 12 9.77 30.51 -8.60
C SER A 12 8.63 30.17 -7.66
N PHE A 13 8.27 28.89 -7.60
CA PHE A 13 7.41 28.33 -6.57
C PHE A 13 8.13 27.19 -5.86
N TYR A 14 8.37 27.40 -4.58
CA TYR A 14 8.70 26.39 -3.56
C TYR A 14 9.80 25.37 -3.88
N GLY A 15 11.07 25.75 -3.61
CA GLY A 15 12.14 24.85 -3.12
C GLY A 15 12.39 23.49 -3.80
N ILE A 16 11.76 23.20 -4.94
CA ILE A 16 12.02 21.99 -5.71
C ILE A 16 12.83 22.42 -6.94
N THR A 17 14.12 22.27 -6.86
CA THR A 17 14.99 22.32 -8.02
C THR A 17 14.65 21.13 -8.92
N ILE A 18 13.70 21.34 -9.85
CA ILE A 18 13.54 20.42 -10.97
C ILE A 18 14.76 20.65 -11.86
N THR A 19 15.75 19.80 -11.71
CA THR A 19 16.83 19.70 -12.70
C THR A 19 16.18 19.22 -13.98
N MET A 20 15.93 20.15 -14.91
CA MET A 20 15.54 19.82 -16.28
C MET A 20 16.69 19.02 -16.88
N ALA A 21 16.59 17.71 -16.87
CA ALA A 21 17.44 16.84 -17.64
C ALA A 21 17.15 17.13 -19.11
N ILE A 22 18.13 17.71 -19.81
CA ILE A 22 18.13 17.80 -21.25
C ILE A 22 17.92 16.41 -21.81
N VAL A 23 16.75 16.17 -22.39
CA VAL A 23 16.46 14.94 -23.12
C VAL A 23 17.29 14.96 -24.39
N ILE A 24 18.53 14.50 -24.28
CA ILE A 24 19.24 13.99 -25.44
C ILE A 24 18.53 12.72 -25.82
N SER A 25 17.97 12.66 -27.02
CA SER A 25 17.23 11.52 -27.57
C SER A 25 18.15 10.29 -27.75
N GLY A 26 18.52 9.71 -26.64
CA GLY A 26 19.07 8.38 -26.52
C GLY A 26 18.15 7.63 -25.59
N SER A 27 17.50 6.57 -26.06
CA SER A 27 16.63 5.70 -25.27
C SER A 27 17.38 5.18 -24.04
N ILE A 28 17.22 5.85 -22.89
CA ILE A 28 17.73 5.34 -21.61
C ILE A 28 16.82 4.15 -21.26
N LYS A 29 17.22 2.96 -21.70
CA LYS A 29 16.59 1.73 -21.24
C LYS A 29 16.84 1.62 -19.74
N PRO A 30 15.80 1.50 -18.89
CA PRO A 30 16.00 1.35 -17.45
C PRO A 30 16.89 0.15 -17.18
N GLN A 31 17.93 0.33 -16.37
CA GLN A 31 18.89 -0.71 -16.02
C GLN A 31 18.17 -1.80 -15.22
N PRO A 32 18.17 -3.07 -15.70
CA PRO A 32 17.41 -4.15 -15.06
C PRO A 32 17.78 -4.39 -13.58
N LYS A 33 19.01 -4.10 -13.17
CA LYS A 33 19.48 -4.21 -11.78
C LYS A 33 18.77 -3.27 -10.79
N GLN A 34 18.40 -2.04 -11.21
CA GLN A 34 17.69 -1.10 -10.32
C GLN A 34 16.24 -1.55 -10.09
N LEU A 35 15.54 -1.97 -11.13
CA LEU A 35 14.19 -2.51 -11.03
C LEU A 35 14.12 -3.72 -10.11
N THR A 36 15.04 -4.66 -10.24
CA THR A 36 15.12 -5.86 -9.40
C THR A 36 15.34 -5.51 -7.92
N LYS A 37 16.19 -4.52 -7.62
CA LYS A 37 16.45 -4.08 -6.24
C LYS A 37 15.21 -3.44 -5.61
N ILE A 38 14.52 -2.55 -6.32
CA ILE A 38 13.30 -1.88 -5.83
C ILE A 38 12.19 -2.89 -5.55
N VAL A 39 11.93 -3.81 -6.48
CA VAL A 39 10.91 -4.85 -6.33
C VAL A 39 11.23 -5.77 -5.15
N LYS A 40 12.47 -6.16 -4.96
CA LYS A 40 12.89 -7.00 -3.82
C LYS A 40 12.66 -6.29 -2.50
N THR A 41 13.03 -5.01 -2.39
CA THR A 41 12.83 -4.22 -1.16
C THR A 41 11.35 -4.06 -0.81
N GLU A 42 10.48 -3.84 -1.79
CA GLU A 42 9.03 -3.72 -1.59
C GLU A 42 8.40 -5.05 -1.14
N ILE A 43 8.83 -6.17 -1.72
CA ILE A 43 8.40 -7.51 -1.29
C ILE A 43 8.84 -7.77 0.14
N ASP A 44 10.09 -7.48 0.49
CA ASP A 44 10.64 -7.70 1.83
C ASP A 44 9.88 -6.86 2.88
N THR A 45 9.53 -5.61 2.56
CA THR A 45 8.76 -4.73 3.45
C THR A 45 7.34 -5.25 3.65
N MET A 46 6.65 -5.68 2.62
CA MET A 46 5.29 -6.23 2.74
C MET A 46 5.28 -7.53 3.53
N GLU A 47 6.26 -8.41 3.34
CA GLU A 47 6.39 -9.64 4.14
C GLU A 47 6.64 -9.33 5.62
N LEU A 48 7.47 -8.33 5.93
CA LEU A 48 7.67 -7.87 7.30
C LEU A 48 6.36 -7.38 7.92
N ILE A 49 5.60 -6.54 7.23
CA ILE A 49 4.31 -6.02 7.71
C ILE A 49 3.33 -7.17 7.98
N LEU A 50 3.24 -8.13 7.06
CA LEU A 50 2.36 -9.29 7.22
C LEU A 50 2.77 -10.17 8.42
N ASN A 51 4.06 -10.31 8.69
CA ASN A 51 4.54 -11.04 9.86
C ASN A 51 4.21 -10.30 11.16
N LEU A 52 4.38 -8.97 11.21
CA LEU A 52 4.00 -8.16 12.38
C LEU A 52 2.49 -8.25 12.66
N ILE A 53 1.65 -8.20 11.63
CA ILE A 53 0.20 -8.40 11.78
C ILE A 53 -0.09 -9.80 12.32
N LEU A 54 0.52 -10.83 11.74
CA LEU A 54 0.31 -12.21 12.17
C LEU A 54 0.72 -12.43 13.63
N GLU A 55 1.83 -11.83 14.07
CA GLU A 55 2.30 -11.87 15.45
C GLU A 55 1.31 -11.17 16.40
N LYS A 56 0.82 -10.00 16.00
CA LYS A 56 -0.14 -9.21 16.78
C LYS A 56 -1.51 -9.90 16.92
N GLU A 57 -2.03 -10.43 15.84
CA GLU A 57 -3.32 -11.13 15.85
C GLU A 57 -3.22 -12.48 16.58
N GLY A 58 -2.07 -13.14 16.58
CA GLY A 58 -1.74 -14.35 17.35
C GLY A 58 -2.69 -15.52 17.15
N ALA A 59 -3.56 -15.47 16.15
CA ALA A 59 -4.67 -16.38 16.01
C ALA A 59 -4.31 -17.67 15.26
N SER A 60 -4.97 -18.77 15.63
CA SER A 60 -4.91 -20.00 14.86
C SER A 60 -5.64 -19.86 13.52
N ALA A 61 -5.32 -20.72 12.55
CA ALA A 61 -5.98 -20.69 11.25
C ALA A 61 -7.51 -20.87 11.31
N LYS A 62 -8.02 -21.52 12.35
CA LYS A 62 -9.46 -21.75 12.54
C LYS A 62 -10.11 -20.81 13.55
N PHE A 63 -9.38 -19.82 14.04
CA PHE A 63 -9.91 -18.91 15.05
C PHE A 63 -10.97 -17.96 14.46
N ILE A 64 -12.02 -17.73 15.24
CA ILE A 64 -13.11 -16.79 14.95
C ILE A 64 -13.08 -15.73 16.04
N GLY A 65 -12.76 -14.50 15.68
CA GLY A 65 -12.69 -13.34 16.57
C GLY A 65 -13.84 -12.36 16.40
N ASP A 66 -13.81 -11.29 17.19
CA ASP A 66 -14.74 -10.16 17.11
C ASP A 66 -16.23 -10.57 17.10
N GLY A 67 -16.60 -11.57 17.90
CA GLY A 67 -17.97 -12.06 17.94
C GLY A 67 -18.46 -12.66 16.61
N GLY A 68 -17.59 -13.32 15.87
CA GLY A 68 -17.91 -13.96 14.59
C GLY A 68 -17.61 -13.13 13.34
N LYS A 69 -16.95 -11.98 13.49
CA LYS A 69 -16.70 -11.05 12.36
C LYS A 69 -15.32 -11.21 11.73
N SER A 70 -14.34 -11.78 12.45
CA SER A 70 -12.95 -11.89 12.01
C SER A 70 -12.51 -13.34 11.96
N TYR A 71 -11.94 -13.79 10.83
CA TYR A 71 -11.62 -15.20 10.58
C TYR A 71 -10.13 -15.44 10.33
N GLY A 72 -9.63 -16.55 10.87
CA GLY A 72 -8.33 -17.12 10.58
C GLY A 72 -7.15 -16.38 11.19
N SER A 73 -5.94 -16.77 10.77
CA SER A 73 -4.68 -16.29 11.38
C SER A 73 -4.47 -14.78 11.28
N TYR A 74 -5.03 -14.14 10.29
CA TYR A 74 -4.95 -12.69 10.08
C TYR A 74 -6.21 -11.96 10.53
N GLN A 75 -7.18 -12.63 11.18
CA GLN A 75 -8.44 -12.02 11.62
C GLN A 75 -9.13 -11.19 10.52
N VAL A 76 -9.24 -11.78 9.34
CA VAL A 76 -9.79 -11.09 8.16
C VAL A 76 -11.30 -10.89 8.32
N GLN A 77 -11.76 -9.65 8.17
CA GLN A 77 -13.18 -9.30 8.21
C GLN A 77 -13.83 -9.45 6.83
N GLU A 78 -15.13 -9.72 6.82
CA GLU A 78 -15.88 -9.89 5.57
C GLU A 78 -15.84 -8.66 4.66
N ASN A 79 -15.86 -7.45 5.25
CA ASN A 79 -15.77 -6.21 4.48
C ASN A 79 -14.42 -6.07 3.76
N ALA A 80 -13.32 -6.47 4.39
CA ALA A 80 -12.01 -6.49 3.74
C ALA A 80 -12.02 -7.40 2.50
N ILE A 81 -12.69 -8.55 2.58
CA ILE A 81 -12.83 -9.47 1.43
C ILE A 81 -13.68 -8.85 0.32
N LYS A 82 -14.79 -8.18 0.66
CA LYS A 82 -15.62 -7.47 -0.32
C LYS A 82 -14.84 -6.41 -1.08
N ASP A 83 -14.03 -5.64 -0.37
CA ASP A 83 -13.17 -4.61 -0.97
C ASP A 83 -12.10 -5.22 -1.89
N VAL A 84 -11.41 -6.27 -1.43
CA VAL A 84 -10.43 -7.03 -2.24
C VAL A 84 -11.08 -7.60 -3.50
N ASN A 85 -12.21 -8.29 -3.36
CA ASN A 85 -12.92 -8.88 -4.48
C ASN A 85 -13.34 -7.83 -5.51
N LYS A 86 -13.86 -6.70 -5.05
CA LYS A 86 -14.27 -5.59 -5.91
C LYS A 86 -13.10 -5.00 -6.69
N ARG A 87 -11.96 -4.76 -6.00
CA ARG A 87 -10.79 -4.07 -6.59
C ARG A 87 -9.98 -4.97 -7.51
N PHE A 88 -9.73 -6.22 -7.08
CA PHE A 88 -8.83 -7.14 -7.77
C PHE A 88 -9.56 -8.21 -8.60
N LYS A 89 -10.92 -8.12 -8.66
CA LYS A 89 -11.77 -9.08 -9.40
C LYS A 89 -11.58 -10.52 -8.94
N THR A 90 -11.26 -10.71 -7.66
CA THR A 90 -11.14 -12.02 -7.02
C THR A 90 -12.52 -12.54 -6.56
N LYS A 91 -12.58 -13.79 -6.10
CA LYS A 91 -13.84 -14.43 -5.65
C LYS A 91 -13.65 -15.10 -4.28
N TYR A 92 -12.89 -14.47 -3.38
CA TYR A 92 -12.73 -14.99 -2.02
C TYR A 92 -14.06 -14.96 -1.28
N ARG A 93 -14.27 -15.98 -0.45
CA ARG A 93 -15.37 -16.02 0.54
C ARG A 93 -14.76 -15.85 1.93
N HIS A 94 -15.56 -15.42 2.91
CA HIS A 94 -15.09 -15.21 4.28
C HIS A 94 -14.40 -16.46 4.86
N LYS A 95 -14.96 -17.65 4.62
CA LYS A 95 -14.36 -18.92 5.04
C LYS A 95 -13.00 -19.24 4.40
N ASP A 96 -12.61 -18.60 3.31
CA ASP A 96 -11.28 -18.79 2.72
C ASP A 96 -10.17 -18.25 3.63
N ALA A 97 -10.50 -17.33 4.57
CA ALA A 97 -9.59 -16.84 5.59
C ALA A 97 -9.14 -17.92 6.60
N PHE A 98 -9.84 -19.05 6.71
CA PHE A 98 -9.38 -20.20 7.50
C PHE A 98 -8.20 -20.93 6.86
N ASN A 99 -7.96 -20.75 5.59
CA ASN A 99 -6.74 -21.23 4.95
C ASN A 99 -5.62 -20.21 5.12
N LYS A 100 -4.55 -20.57 5.84
CA LYS A 100 -3.44 -19.66 6.17
C LYS A 100 -2.84 -18.96 4.94
N LYS A 101 -2.67 -19.70 3.82
CA LYS A 101 -2.12 -19.14 2.57
C LYS A 101 -3.08 -18.13 1.95
N LYS A 102 -4.36 -18.47 1.85
CA LYS A 102 -5.39 -17.55 1.32
C LYS A 102 -5.60 -16.34 2.23
N SER A 103 -5.61 -16.53 3.55
CA SER A 103 -5.71 -15.44 4.52
C SER A 103 -4.57 -14.44 4.36
N LYS A 104 -3.32 -14.93 4.20
CA LYS A 104 -2.16 -14.09 3.91
C LYS A 104 -2.29 -13.33 2.58
N GLU A 105 -2.77 -14.00 1.55
CA GLU A 105 -2.98 -13.39 0.22
C GLU A 105 -4.04 -12.28 0.28
N ILE A 106 -5.17 -12.53 0.96
CA ILE A 106 -6.23 -11.54 1.18
C ILE A 106 -5.69 -10.34 1.95
N ALA A 107 -4.94 -10.56 3.05
CA ALA A 107 -4.32 -9.51 3.84
C ALA A 107 -3.37 -8.65 2.98
N LYS A 108 -2.52 -9.29 2.18
CA LYS A 108 -1.62 -8.60 1.26
C LYS A 108 -2.36 -7.72 0.25
N LEU A 109 -3.42 -8.24 -0.37
CA LEU A 109 -4.23 -7.49 -1.33
C LEU A 109 -4.98 -6.33 -0.67
N TYR A 110 -5.48 -6.52 0.55
CA TYR A 110 -6.16 -5.48 1.32
C TYR A 110 -5.22 -4.33 1.68
N LEU A 111 -4.00 -4.63 2.14
CA LEU A 111 -2.98 -3.62 2.40
C LEU A 111 -2.51 -2.90 1.12
N LYS A 112 -2.42 -3.62 0.00
CA LYS A 112 -2.12 -3.00 -1.31
C LYS A 112 -3.18 -1.98 -1.70
N LEU A 113 -4.46 -2.30 -1.47
CA LEU A 113 -5.57 -1.36 -1.69
C LEU A 113 -5.41 -0.11 -0.83
N GLY A 114 -5.07 -0.28 0.46
CA GLY A 114 -4.81 0.83 1.37
C GLY A 114 -3.62 1.69 0.95
N ARG A 115 -2.54 1.07 0.48
CA ARG A 115 -1.38 1.77 -0.07
C ARG A 115 -1.76 2.66 -1.26
N GLU A 116 -2.50 2.11 -2.23
CA GLU A 116 -2.95 2.84 -3.41
C GLU A 116 -3.80 4.07 -3.02
N ASP A 117 -4.72 3.90 -2.07
CA ASP A 117 -5.56 5.00 -1.57
C ASP A 117 -4.75 6.05 -0.79
N TYR A 118 -3.81 5.62 0.03
CA TYR A 118 -2.94 6.49 0.81
C TYR A 118 -2.04 7.35 -0.08
N ILE A 119 -1.37 6.74 -1.05
CA ILE A 119 -0.52 7.46 -2.01
C ILE A 119 -1.35 8.48 -2.80
N ARG A 120 -2.54 8.08 -3.26
CA ARG A 120 -3.45 8.98 -3.97
C ARG A 120 -3.85 10.21 -3.13
N LYS A 121 -4.04 10.03 -1.81
CA LYS A 121 -4.48 11.10 -0.90
C LYS A 121 -3.33 11.94 -0.33
N ARG A 122 -2.15 11.34 -0.13
CA ARG A 122 -1.03 11.95 0.60
C ARG A 122 0.19 12.24 -0.27
N GLY A 123 0.28 11.66 -1.47
CA GLY A 123 1.42 11.82 -2.37
C GLY A 123 2.72 11.14 -1.93
N ILE A 124 2.69 10.35 -0.84
CA ILE A 124 3.86 9.69 -0.26
C ILE A 124 3.58 8.21 0.04
N GLU A 125 4.63 7.41 0.16
CA GLU A 125 4.52 6.01 0.58
C GLU A 125 4.12 5.89 2.05
N PRO A 126 3.25 4.91 2.42
CA PRO A 126 2.92 4.64 3.81
C PRO A 126 4.12 4.00 4.54
N THR A 127 4.33 4.39 5.79
CA THR A 127 5.29 3.74 6.69
C THR A 127 4.73 2.41 7.21
N ILE A 128 5.58 1.58 7.84
CA ILE A 128 5.14 0.34 8.49
C ILE A 128 4.02 0.62 9.49
N ASN A 129 4.17 1.65 10.34
CA ASN A 129 3.12 2.05 11.29
C ASN A 129 1.82 2.45 10.59
N THR A 130 1.90 3.10 9.43
CA THR A 130 0.72 3.44 8.63
C THR A 130 -0.02 2.20 8.16
N TYR A 131 0.70 1.18 7.70
CA TYR A 131 0.11 -0.10 7.31
C TYR A 131 -0.56 -0.83 8.48
N LEU A 132 0.08 -0.86 9.65
CA LEU A 132 -0.48 -1.48 10.85
C LEU A 132 -1.78 -0.79 11.29
N ARG A 133 -1.82 0.55 11.21
CA ARG A 133 -3.06 1.31 11.47
C ARG A 133 -4.15 1.05 10.43
N MET A 134 -3.78 0.93 9.15
CA MET A 134 -4.71 0.55 8.09
C MET A 134 -5.33 -0.83 8.37
N TRP A 135 -4.51 -1.76 8.86
CA TRP A 135 -4.99 -3.09 9.21
C TRP A 135 -6.03 -3.03 10.32
N ASN A 136 -5.73 -2.36 11.43
CA ASN A 136 -6.58 -2.27 12.61
C ASN A 136 -7.82 -1.39 12.42
N GLY A 137 -7.70 -0.28 11.72
CA GLY A 137 -8.75 0.74 11.58
C GLY A 137 -9.42 0.80 10.21
N GLY A 138 -9.04 -0.08 9.28
CA GLY A 138 -9.52 -0.08 7.90
C GLY A 138 -8.64 0.75 6.95
N VAL A 139 -8.46 0.24 5.74
CA VAL A 139 -7.48 0.75 4.76
C VAL A 139 -7.76 2.16 4.24
N TYR A 140 -8.98 2.64 4.29
CA TYR A 140 -9.32 3.96 3.73
C TYR A 140 -9.11 5.13 4.69
N ASN A 141 -9.30 4.93 5.99
CA ASN A 141 -9.20 6.01 6.99
C ASN A 141 -8.58 5.57 8.33
N GLY A 142 -8.30 4.29 8.53
CA GLY A 142 -7.78 3.74 9.78
C GLY A 142 -6.48 4.41 10.24
N TYR A 143 -5.64 4.81 9.30
CA TYR A 143 -4.38 5.49 9.59
C TYR A 143 -4.54 6.90 10.21
N ASN A 144 -5.72 7.51 10.11
CA ASN A 144 -6.05 8.79 10.74
C ASN A 144 -6.69 8.63 12.14
N ASN A 145 -7.07 7.42 12.53
CA ASN A 145 -7.79 7.19 13.78
C ASN A 145 -6.81 7.17 14.97
N VAL A 146 -7.01 8.06 15.94
CA VAL A 146 -6.19 8.16 17.16
C VAL A 146 -6.21 6.85 17.96
N LYS A 147 -7.32 6.12 17.97
CA LYS A 147 -7.43 4.82 18.66
C LYS A 147 -6.54 3.73 18.07
N THR A 148 -6.05 3.89 16.85
CA THR A 148 -5.13 2.96 16.18
C THR A 148 -3.66 3.30 16.41
N LEU A 149 -3.35 4.32 17.23
CA LEU A 149 -1.98 4.76 17.51
C LEU A 149 -1.15 3.73 18.30
N ASN A 150 -1.80 2.87 19.07
CA ASN A 150 -1.17 1.87 19.95
C ASN A 150 -1.18 0.45 19.34
N TYR A 151 -1.23 0.36 18.04
CA TYR A 151 -1.17 -0.93 17.34
C TYR A 151 0.25 -1.44 17.19
#